data_e2eb88c1262da82abe0bdb230e634421
#
_entry.id   e2eb88c1262da82abe0bdb230e634421
#
_cell.length_a   1.000
_cell.length_b   1.000
_cell.length_c   1.000
_cell.angle_alpha   90.00
_cell.angle_beta   90.00
_cell.angle_gamma   90.00
#
_symmetry.space_group_name_H-M   'P 1'
#
loop_
_entity.id
_entity.type
_entity.pdbx_description
1 polymer ?
#
loop_
_entity_poly.entity_id
_entity_poly.type
_entity_poly.pdbx_seq_one_letter_code
_entity_poly.pdbx_strand_id
1 'polypeptide(L)'
;MPDYDLLLNRWQSAGVLDHDTAARIRSWEAEQNLASSPRTLEPKIRESGLPSRDPQPQAQVAGIAWQGRVALILGGILLASGVILFVSSHWDQLGPGMRFLLVMFMVTIFHVGGAITRDKYPATSSTLHAIGTVSTGAGIALVGQIFNIQEHWPAAVLLWAIAALSGWILLRDQAQQTLSLLLIPSWLISEWALAADNHIGFDVYFGRFLFVWSILYLTLFIDTERRILRGVLFGVSAIAAVASTFFLLDSWRSWYGMNPFPPLHTRVWGWFIIAIVPLLFSLVHRRKSTVPVLAAIAFVIALPWCERVWTEHYHYGNNYGAYTRTEPNLIAHALVAGFCVFLIWWGVRQASRGLVNFGVIAFGISVAWFYFSNVFDKFGRSLGLIGLGVLFLAGGWALEKTRRGLLAHMEQNSASLEEAR
;
A
#
# COMPACT_ATOMS: atom_id res chain seq x y z
N MET A 1 9.31 -30.12 -13.11
CA MET A 1 7.93 -30.64 -13.05
C MET A 1 7.93 -31.81 -12.10
N PRO A 2 6.99 -31.97 -11.17
CA PRO A 2 6.93 -33.18 -10.35
C PRO A 2 6.69 -34.39 -11.27
N ASP A 3 7.37 -35.48 -10.98
CA ASP A 3 7.29 -36.70 -11.75
C ASP A 3 5.93 -37.38 -11.45
N TYR A 4 4.92 -37.07 -12.24
CA TYR A 4 3.56 -37.57 -12.08
C TYR A 4 3.48 -39.09 -12.12
N ASP A 5 4.38 -39.73 -12.86
CA ASP A 5 4.43 -41.17 -12.95
C ASP A 5 4.84 -41.83 -11.63
N LEU A 6 5.74 -41.19 -10.88
CA LEU A 6 6.11 -41.69 -9.54
C LEU A 6 4.94 -41.55 -8.55
N LEU A 7 4.17 -40.49 -8.63
CA LEU A 7 2.98 -40.28 -7.78
C LEU A 7 1.87 -41.27 -8.12
N LEU A 8 1.57 -41.45 -9.41
CA LEU A 8 0.57 -42.44 -9.87
C LEU A 8 0.93 -43.84 -9.48
N ASN A 9 2.19 -44.25 -9.64
CA ASN A 9 2.68 -45.61 -9.25
C ASN A 9 2.57 -45.76 -7.72
N ARG A 10 2.88 -44.75 -6.93
CA ARG A 10 2.75 -44.79 -5.45
C ARG A 10 1.31 -44.98 -5.03
N TRP A 11 0.35 -44.28 -5.68
CA TRP A 11 -1.06 -44.39 -5.35
C TRP A 11 -1.67 -45.71 -5.81
N GLN A 12 -1.20 -46.27 -6.94
CA GLN A 12 -1.58 -47.60 -7.37
C GLN A 12 -1.08 -48.69 -6.40
N SER A 13 0.18 -48.62 -5.97
CA SER A 13 0.75 -49.56 -5.00
C SER A 13 0.12 -49.48 -3.62
N ALA A 14 -0.41 -48.29 -3.25
CA ALA A 14 -1.16 -48.08 -2.01
C ALA A 14 -2.65 -48.48 -2.11
N GLY A 15 -3.14 -48.94 -3.28
CA GLY A 15 -4.54 -49.30 -3.49
C GLY A 15 -5.52 -48.15 -3.50
N VAL A 16 -5.02 -46.89 -3.57
CA VAL A 16 -5.83 -45.69 -3.58
C VAL A 16 -6.39 -45.37 -4.97
N LEU A 17 -5.68 -45.86 -6.04
CA LEU A 17 -6.04 -45.62 -7.42
C LEU A 17 -6.08 -46.94 -8.18
N ASP A 18 -7.16 -47.19 -8.93
CA ASP A 18 -7.28 -48.35 -9.81
C ASP A 18 -6.47 -48.17 -11.10
N HIS A 19 -6.13 -49.28 -11.76
CA HIS A 19 -5.26 -49.30 -12.94
C HIS A 19 -5.85 -48.49 -14.11
N ASP A 20 -7.17 -48.59 -14.30
CA ASP A 20 -7.88 -47.94 -15.42
C ASP A 20 -7.97 -46.43 -15.23
N THR A 21 -8.13 -45.96 -14.00
CA THR A 21 -8.13 -44.52 -13.68
C THR A 21 -6.74 -43.93 -13.81
N ALA A 22 -5.69 -44.64 -13.38
CA ALA A 22 -4.31 -44.20 -13.59
C ALA A 22 -3.92 -44.14 -15.08
N ALA A 23 -4.40 -45.05 -15.89
CA ALA A 23 -4.18 -45.03 -17.35
C ALA A 23 -4.89 -43.83 -18.01
N ARG A 24 -6.13 -43.51 -17.60
CA ARG A 24 -6.85 -42.30 -18.08
C ARG A 24 -6.17 -41.00 -17.70
N ILE A 25 -5.62 -40.91 -16.50
CA ILE A 25 -4.88 -39.72 -16.06
C ILE A 25 -3.60 -39.56 -16.89
N ARG A 26 -2.85 -40.65 -17.15
CA ARG A 26 -1.67 -40.60 -18.02
C ARG A 26 -1.97 -40.19 -19.45
N SER A 27 -3.07 -40.69 -20.04
CA SER A 27 -3.47 -40.28 -21.40
C SER A 27 -3.87 -38.82 -21.47
N TRP A 28 -4.61 -38.33 -20.46
CA TRP A 28 -5.01 -36.94 -20.39
C TRP A 28 -3.83 -35.97 -20.22
N GLU A 29 -2.86 -36.31 -19.34
CA GLU A 29 -1.65 -35.50 -19.15
C GLU A 29 -0.74 -35.54 -20.41
N ALA A 30 -0.66 -36.66 -21.12
CA ALA A 30 0.07 -36.77 -22.38
C ALA A 30 -0.54 -35.85 -23.46
N GLU A 31 -1.87 -35.79 -23.57
CA GLU A 31 -2.57 -34.88 -24.48
C GLU A 31 -2.31 -33.42 -24.14
N GLN A 32 -2.33 -33.05 -22.83
CA GLN A 32 -2.04 -31.67 -22.38
C GLN A 32 -0.57 -31.27 -22.67
N ASN A 33 0.37 -32.17 -22.47
CA ASN A 33 1.78 -31.95 -22.77
C ASN A 33 2.06 -31.81 -24.29
N LEU A 34 1.34 -32.56 -25.13
CA LEU A 34 1.40 -32.38 -26.60
C LEU A 34 0.78 -31.04 -27.04
N ALA A 35 -0.24 -30.55 -26.36
CA ALA A 35 -0.87 -29.28 -26.65
C ALA A 35 -0.03 -28.07 -26.21
N SER A 36 0.87 -28.25 -25.22
CA SER A 36 1.72 -27.20 -24.63
C SER A 36 3.13 -27.12 -25.20
N SER A 37 3.57 -28.07 -26.06
CA SER A 37 4.90 -28.03 -26.70
C SER A 37 4.96 -27.00 -27.82
N PRO A 38 5.94 -26.08 -27.84
CA PRO A 38 6.11 -25.17 -28.96
C PRO A 38 6.52 -25.96 -30.22
N ARG A 39 5.67 -25.93 -31.24
CA ARG A 39 5.96 -26.52 -32.55
C ARG A 39 7.17 -25.83 -33.16
N THR A 40 8.31 -26.49 -33.15
CA THR A 40 9.44 -26.21 -34.02
C THR A 40 9.03 -26.51 -35.48
N LEU A 41 8.94 -25.49 -36.31
CA LEU A 41 8.66 -25.60 -37.73
C LEU A 41 9.90 -26.15 -38.44
N GLU A 42 9.92 -27.45 -38.76
CA GLU A 42 10.75 -27.98 -39.85
C GLU A 42 9.90 -28.09 -41.12
N PRO A 43 10.47 -27.70 -42.31
CA PRO A 43 9.71 -27.73 -43.57
C PRO A 43 9.70 -29.12 -44.12
N LYS A 44 8.55 -29.80 -44.15
CA LYS A 44 8.37 -31.05 -44.86
C LYS A 44 7.57 -30.86 -46.13
N ILE A 45 8.23 -31.27 -47.20
CA ILE A 45 7.86 -31.39 -48.59
C ILE A 45 6.45 -31.94 -48.82
N ARG A 46 5.81 -31.34 -49.78
CA ARG A 46 4.52 -31.50 -50.40
C ARG A 46 4.26 -32.92 -50.87
N GLU A 47 3.17 -33.59 -50.41
CA GLU A 47 2.46 -34.59 -51.20
C GLU A 47 0.96 -34.40 -51.08
N SER A 48 0.29 -34.63 -52.19
CA SER A 48 -1.02 -34.23 -52.61
C SER A 48 -2.20 -34.94 -51.96
N GLY A 49 -3.27 -34.18 -51.74
CA GLY A 49 -4.61 -34.61 -52.03
C GLY A 49 -5.45 -35.16 -50.86
N LEU A 50 -6.14 -34.28 -50.13
CA LEU A 50 -7.49 -34.42 -49.56
C LEU A 50 -7.94 -33.08 -48.98
N PRO A 51 -9.23 -32.69 -49.07
CA PRO A 51 -9.64 -31.35 -48.62
C PRO A 51 -9.54 -31.27 -47.09
N SER A 52 -8.56 -30.53 -46.61
CA SER A 52 -8.41 -30.20 -45.21
C SER A 52 -9.54 -29.28 -44.77
N ARG A 53 -10.31 -29.74 -43.83
CA ARG A 53 -11.23 -28.92 -43.03
C ARG A 53 -10.37 -27.86 -42.33
N ASP A 54 -10.50 -26.62 -42.77
CA ASP A 54 -9.81 -25.48 -42.13
C ASP A 54 -10.08 -25.51 -40.61
N PRO A 55 -9.02 -25.45 -39.77
CA PRO A 55 -9.26 -25.21 -38.37
C PRO A 55 -9.82 -23.79 -38.26
N GLN A 56 -11.04 -23.68 -37.76
CA GLN A 56 -11.62 -22.38 -37.41
C GLN A 56 -10.57 -21.66 -36.53
N PRO A 57 -10.25 -20.41 -36.83
CA PRO A 57 -9.36 -19.64 -35.95
C PRO A 57 -10.05 -19.57 -34.60
N GLN A 58 -9.46 -20.26 -33.62
CA GLN A 58 -9.80 -20.00 -32.23
C GLN A 58 -9.59 -18.51 -32.04
N ALA A 59 -10.69 -17.79 -31.79
CA ALA A 59 -10.64 -16.38 -31.46
C ALA A 59 -9.77 -16.27 -30.20
N GLN A 60 -8.46 -16.01 -30.41
CA GLN A 60 -7.62 -15.50 -29.35
C GLN A 60 -8.36 -14.28 -28.85
N VAL A 61 -8.84 -14.35 -27.60
CA VAL A 61 -9.32 -13.18 -26.88
C VAL A 61 -8.10 -12.28 -26.78
N ALA A 62 -7.92 -11.45 -27.82
CA ALA A 62 -6.80 -10.51 -27.92
C ALA A 62 -6.92 -9.60 -26.71
N GLY A 63 -6.05 -9.82 -25.73
CA GLY A 63 -5.96 -8.94 -24.58
C GLY A 63 -5.76 -7.52 -25.12
N ILE A 64 -6.56 -6.57 -24.64
CA ILE A 64 -6.47 -5.16 -25.03
C ILE A 64 -4.99 -4.75 -25.00
N ALA A 65 -4.45 -4.29 -26.14
CA ALA A 65 -3.09 -3.80 -26.22
C ALA A 65 -2.83 -2.74 -25.16
N TRP A 66 -1.59 -2.60 -24.69
CA TRP A 66 -1.26 -1.67 -23.59
C TRP A 66 -1.74 -0.24 -23.87
N GLN A 67 -1.69 0.21 -25.14
CA GLN A 67 -2.18 1.51 -25.58
C GLN A 67 -3.71 1.63 -25.33
N GLY A 68 -4.48 0.59 -25.60
CA GLY A 68 -5.92 0.55 -25.32
C GLY A 68 -6.22 0.61 -23.82
N ARG A 69 -5.39 -0.03 -22.98
CA ARG A 69 -5.51 0.07 -21.51
C ARG A 69 -5.21 1.48 -21.02
N VAL A 70 -4.16 2.12 -21.54
CA VAL A 70 -3.82 3.51 -21.20
C VAL A 70 -4.96 4.46 -21.64
N ALA A 71 -5.48 4.29 -22.84
CA ALA A 71 -6.60 5.10 -23.33
C ALA A 71 -7.87 4.92 -22.49
N LEU A 72 -8.19 3.69 -22.07
CA LEU A 72 -9.33 3.41 -21.17
C LEU A 72 -9.13 4.05 -19.77
N ILE A 73 -7.92 3.98 -19.22
CA ILE A 73 -7.61 4.59 -17.93
C ILE A 73 -7.72 6.12 -18.02
N LEU A 74 -7.11 6.71 -19.04
CA LEU A 74 -7.18 8.17 -19.26
C LEU A 74 -8.62 8.63 -19.53
N GLY A 75 -9.35 7.92 -20.38
CA GLY A 75 -10.77 8.20 -20.64
C GLY A 75 -11.62 8.08 -19.39
N GLY A 76 -11.38 7.06 -18.56
CA GLY A 76 -12.04 6.87 -17.28
C GLY A 76 -11.75 8.01 -16.30
N ILE A 77 -10.50 8.44 -16.19
CA ILE A 77 -10.09 9.56 -15.32
C ILE A 77 -10.73 10.87 -15.80
N LEU A 78 -10.70 11.15 -17.10
CA LEU A 78 -11.28 12.36 -17.68
C LEU A 78 -12.80 12.39 -17.47
N LEU A 79 -13.47 11.26 -17.71
CA LEU A 79 -14.92 11.14 -17.49
C LEU A 79 -15.27 11.34 -16.00
N ALA A 80 -14.56 10.68 -15.11
CA ALA A 80 -14.78 10.81 -13.67
C ALA A 80 -14.52 12.26 -13.20
N SER A 81 -13.44 12.89 -13.68
CA SER A 81 -13.15 14.29 -13.39
C SER A 81 -14.22 15.23 -13.93
N GLY A 82 -14.70 14.98 -15.15
CA GLY A 82 -15.80 15.75 -15.76
C GLY A 82 -17.10 15.65 -14.96
N VAL A 83 -17.46 14.45 -14.51
CA VAL A 83 -18.65 14.23 -13.66
C VAL A 83 -18.49 14.95 -12.31
N ILE A 84 -17.31 14.84 -11.68
CA ILE A 84 -17.03 15.52 -10.41
C ILE A 84 -17.13 17.05 -10.57
N LEU A 85 -16.55 17.61 -11.63
CA LEU A 85 -16.61 19.05 -11.92
C LEU A 85 -18.06 19.49 -12.21
N PHE A 86 -18.83 18.71 -12.98
CA PHE A 86 -20.22 19.01 -13.25
C PHE A 86 -21.05 19.04 -11.98
N VAL A 87 -20.93 18.00 -11.14
CA VAL A 87 -21.63 17.95 -9.84
C VAL A 87 -21.19 19.09 -8.94
N SER A 88 -19.89 19.36 -8.86
CA SER A 88 -19.33 20.45 -8.03
C SER A 88 -19.82 21.82 -8.48
N SER A 89 -19.89 22.10 -9.78
CA SER A 89 -20.35 23.39 -10.31
C SER A 89 -21.84 23.66 -10.06
N HIS A 90 -22.65 22.62 -9.89
CA HIS A 90 -24.09 22.74 -9.60
C HIS A 90 -24.43 22.48 -8.13
N TRP A 91 -23.42 22.17 -7.31
CA TRP A 91 -23.61 21.75 -5.92
C TRP A 91 -24.38 22.77 -5.09
N ASP A 92 -24.03 24.05 -5.25
CA ASP A 92 -24.66 25.14 -4.47
C ASP A 92 -26.12 25.44 -4.88
N GLN A 93 -26.52 25.03 -6.09
CA GLN A 93 -27.90 25.14 -6.59
C GLN A 93 -28.80 24.03 -6.04
N LEU A 94 -28.23 22.93 -5.55
CA LEU A 94 -28.94 21.82 -4.96
C LEU A 94 -29.27 22.12 -3.49
N GLY A 95 -30.54 22.04 -3.14
CA GLY A 95 -30.94 22.09 -1.73
C GLY A 95 -30.40 20.89 -0.94
N PRO A 96 -30.27 21.01 0.40
CA PRO A 96 -29.71 19.94 1.25
C PRO A 96 -30.35 18.57 1.06
N GLY A 97 -31.67 18.52 0.91
CA GLY A 97 -32.43 17.29 0.64
C GLY A 97 -32.07 16.63 -0.69
N MET A 98 -31.89 17.45 -1.76
CA MET A 98 -31.50 16.91 -3.07
C MET A 98 -30.06 16.38 -3.06
N ARG A 99 -29.11 17.04 -2.37
CA ARG A 99 -27.76 16.53 -2.16
C ARG A 99 -27.78 15.18 -1.44
N PHE A 100 -28.57 15.05 -0.39
CA PHE A 100 -28.73 13.80 0.35
C PHE A 100 -29.34 12.70 -0.50
N LEU A 101 -30.39 12.98 -1.25
CA LEU A 101 -31.03 12.02 -2.16
C LEU A 101 -30.07 11.55 -3.25
N LEU A 102 -29.24 12.44 -3.80
CA LEU A 102 -28.23 12.08 -4.81
C LEU A 102 -27.22 11.09 -4.23
N VAL A 103 -26.71 11.34 -3.04
CA VAL A 103 -25.73 10.43 -2.41
C VAL A 103 -26.39 9.10 -2.04
N MET A 104 -27.60 9.10 -1.51
CA MET A 104 -28.35 7.87 -1.22
C MET A 104 -28.63 7.07 -2.49
N PHE A 105 -28.93 7.72 -3.61
CA PHE A 105 -29.08 7.08 -4.90
C PHE A 105 -27.76 6.43 -5.35
N MET A 106 -26.62 7.13 -5.21
CA MET A 106 -25.31 6.55 -5.51
C MET A 106 -25.00 5.33 -4.64
N VAL A 107 -25.21 5.40 -3.34
CA VAL A 107 -25.02 4.26 -2.42
C VAL A 107 -25.86 3.07 -2.89
N THR A 108 -27.13 3.32 -3.16
CA THR A 108 -28.07 2.27 -3.57
C THR A 108 -27.70 1.64 -4.91
N ILE A 109 -27.45 2.44 -5.94
CA ILE A 109 -27.18 1.94 -7.30
C ILE A 109 -25.87 1.13 -7.32
N PHE A 110 -24.84 1.56 -6.58
CA PHE A 110 -23.58 0.83 -6.54
C PHE A 110 -23.69 -0.49 -5.77
N HIS A 111 -24.41 -0.53 -4.65
CA HIS A 111 -24.60 -1.79 -3.91
C HIS A 111 -25.54 -2.75 -4.66
N VAL A 112 -26.62 -2.27 -5.26
CA VAL A 112 -27.52 -3.08 -6.07
C VAL A 112 -26.80 -3.58 -7.34
N GLY A 113 -26.08 -2.70 -8.03
CA GLY A 113 -25.27 -3.09 -9.19
C GLY A 113 -24.21 -4.13 -8.83
N GLY A 114 -23.56 -3.99 -7.68
CA GLY A 114 -22.63 -4.97 -7.13
C GLY A 114 -23.30 -6.32 -6.88
N ALA A 115 -24.50 -6.33 -6.29
CA ALA A 115 -25.25 -7.56 -6.03
C ALA A 115 -25.65 -8.28 -7.34
N ILE A 116 -26.15 -7.53 -8.35
CA ILE A 116 -26.56 -8.09 -9.65
C ILE A 116 -25.36 -8.69 -10.42
N THR A 117 -24.17 -8.06 -10.31
CA THR A 117 -23.00 -8.49 -11.09
C THR A 117 -22.20 -9.61 -10.41
N ARG A 118 -22.54 -9.99 -9.19
CA ARG A 118 -21.75 -10.89 -8.33
C ARG A 118 -21.38 -12.22 -9.00
N ASP A 119 -22.33 -12.88 -9.62
CA ASP A 119 -22.15 -14.23 -10.15
C ASP A 119 -21.35 -14.26 -11.46
N LYS A 120 -21.55 -13.26 -12.32
CA LYS A 120 -20.89 -13.21 -13.65
C LYS A 120 -19.56 -12.45 -13.62
N TYR A 121 -19.46 -11.39 -12.80
CA TYR A 121 -18.33 -10.47 -12.80
C TYR A 121 -17.89 -10.13 -11.36
N PRO A 122 -17.29 -11.07 -10.61
CA PRO A 122 -16.98 -10.88 -9.20
C PRO A 122 -16.04 -9.69 -8.92
N ALA A 123 -15.09 -9.39 -9.83
CA ALA A 123 -14.23 -8.22 -9.69
C ALA A 123 -15.01 -6.90 -9.83
N THR A 124 -15.94 -6.82 -10.77
CA THR A 124 -16.81 -5.66 -10.95
C THR A 124 -17.74 -5.49 -9.74
N SER A 125 -18.31 -6.59 -9.24
CA SER A 125 -19.13 -6.60 -8.03
C SER A 125 -18.37 -6.02 -6.82
N SER A 126 -17.15 -6.51 -6.58
CA SER A 126 -16.26 -6.00 -5.53
C SER A 126 -16.02 -4.50 -5.66
N THR A 127 -15.71 -4.03 -6.86
CA THR A 127 -15.46 -2.61 -7.13
C THR A 127 -16.72 -1.76 -6.88
N LEU A 128 -17.88 -2.21 -7.36
CA LEU A 128 -19.15 -1.50 -7.16
C LEU A 128 -19.50 -1.40 -5.67
N HIS A 129 -19.38 -2.50 -4.91
CA HIS A 129 -19.59 -2.46 -3.48
C HIS A 129 -18.61 -1.53 -2.76
N ALA A 130 -17.32 -1.47 -3.19
CA ALA A 130 -16.34 -0.55 -2.64
C ALA A 130 -16.73 0.92 -2.89
N ILE A 131 -17.15 1.24 -4.12
CA ILE A 131 -17.64 2.59 -4.46
C ILE A 131 -18.87 2.95 -3.62
N GLY A 132 -19.81 2.00 -3.45
CA GLY A 132 -20.98 2.17 -2.60
C GLY A 132 -20.62 2.50 -1.14
N THR A 133 -19.64 1.80 -0.58
CA THR A 133 -19.15 2.06 0.78
C THR A 133 -18.41 3.40 0.89
N VAL A 134 -17.66 3.80 -0.14
CA VAL A 134 -17.04 5.14 -0.20
C VAL A 134 -18.13 6.22 -0.29
N SER A 135 -19.16 6.00 -1.09
CA SER A 135 -20.31 6.90 -1.17
C SER A 135 -21.08 7.00 0.15
N THR A 136 -21.14 5.90 0.94
CA THR A 136 -21.71 5.94 2.29
C THR A 136 -20.92 6.89 3.20
N GLY A 137 -19.59 6.86 3.15
CA GLY A 137 -18.76 7.84 3.87
C GLY A 137 -19.02 9.28 3.45
N ALA A 138 -19.17 9.53 2.15
CA ALA A 138 -19.56 10.84 1.64
C ALA A 138 -20.96 11.27 2.15
N GLY A 139 -21.91 10.34 2.24
CA GLY A 139 -23.23 10.58 2.81
C GLY A 139 -23.18 10.96 4.29
N ILE A 140 -22.37 10.26 5.08
CA ILE A 140 -22.16 10.57 6.51
C ILE A 140 -21.57 11.99 6.65
N ALA A 141 -20.55 12.33 5.86
CA ALA A 141 -19.95 13.66 5.88
C ALA A 141 -20.96 14.75 5.48
N LEU A 142 -21.79 14.50 4.46
CA LEU A 142 -22.84 15.40 4.01
C LEU A 142 -23.90 15.65 5.10
N VAL A 143 -24.33 14.61 5.81
CA VAL A 143 -25.25 14.75 6.94
C VAL A 143 -24.62 15.63 8.02
N GLY A 144 -23.34 15.40 8.36
CA GLY A 144 -22.59 16.27 9.29
C GLY A 144 -22.60 17.73 8.87
N GLN A 145 -22.43 18.03 7.57
CA GLN A 145 -22.45 19.37 7.03
C GLN A 145 -23.87 20.01 7.06
N ILE A 146 -24.90 19.25 6.67
CA ILE A 146 -26.28 19.75 6.62
C ILE A 146 -26.78 20.12 8.02
N PHE A 147 -26.50 19.28 9.00
CA PHE A 147 -26.96 19.45 10.37
C PHE A 147 -25.96 20.18 11.27
N ASN A 148 -24.82 20.62 10.69
CA ASN A 148 -23.73 21.30 11.41
C ASN A 148 -23.24 20.52 12.67
N ILE A 149 -23.15 19.20 12.55
CA ILE A 149 -22.71 18.30 13.62
C ILE A 149 -21.18 18.31 13.63
N GLN A 150 -20.57 19.19 14.43
CA GLN A 150 -19.11 19.35 14.47
C GLN A 150 -18.47 18.84 15.77
N GLU A 151 -19.28 18.59 16.82
CA GLU A 151 -18.75 18.35 18.17
C GLU A 151 -17.88 17.08 18.27
N HIS A 152 -18.20 16.01 17.55
CA HIS A 152 -17.45 14.76 17.60
C HIS A 152 -17.24 14.14 16.19
N TRP A 153 -16.51 14.88 15.33
CA TRP A 153 -16.28 14.47 13.94
C TRP A 153 -15.64 13.08 13.76
N PRO A 154 -14.79 12.52 14.69
CA PRO A 154 -14.28 11.16 14.55
C PRO A 154 -15.37 10.08 14.51
N ALA A 155 -16.53 10.33 15.10
CA ALA A 155 -17.68 9.41 15.05
C ALA A 155 -18.14 9.16 13.59
N ALA A 156 -18.00 10.14 12.70
CA ALA A 156 -18.28 9.97 11.28
C ALA A 156 -17.33 8.93 10.64
N VAL A 157 -16.06 8.97 10.98
CA VAL A 157 -15.07 7.99 10.51
C VAL A 157 -15.35 6.61 11.10
N LEU A 158 -15.77 6.53 12.37
CA LEU A 158 -16.18 5.28 13.00
C LEU A 158 -17.39 4.66 12.30
N LEU A 159 -18.44 5.45 12.02
CA LEU A 159 -19.62 4.96 11.29
C LEU A 159 -19.25 4.43 9.92
N TRP A 160 -18.35 5.12 9.22
CA TRP A 160 -17.83 4.66 7.93
C TRP A 160 -17.01 3.37 8.06
N ALA A 161 -16.16 3.26 9.09
CA ALA A 161 -15.42 2.04 9.38
C ALA A 161 -16.36 0.86 9.71
N ILE A 162 -17.45 1.10 10.46
CA ILE A 162 -18.48 0.09 10.75
C ILE A 162 -19.19 -0.35 9.47
N ALA A 163 -19.52 0.57 8.56
CA ALA A 163 -20.12 0.24 7.26
C ALA A 163 -19.19 -0.65 6.42
N ALA A 164 -17.90 -0.30 6.32
CA ALA A 164 -16.90 -1.11 5.63
C ALA A 164 -16.71 -2.48 6.28
N LEU A 165 -16.63 -2.54 7.61
CA LEU A 165 -16.49 -3.79 8.38
C LEU A 165 -17.71 -4.70 8.19
N SER A 166 -18.92 -4.15 8.21
CA SER A 166 -20.16 -4.88 7.94
C SER A 166 -20.15 -5.44 6.52
N GLY A 167 -19.75 -4.62 5.54
CA GLY A 167 -19.56 -5.05 4.15
C GLY A 167 -18.55 -6.19 4.04
N TRP A 168 -17.42 -6.14 4.76
CA TRP A 168 -16.46 -7.23 4.77
C TRP A 168 -17.01 -8.52 5.38
N ILE A 169 -17.69 -8.44 6.51
CA ILE A 169 -18.27 -9.61 7.20
C ILE A 169 -19.32 -10.29 6.31
N LEU A 170 -20.18 -9.51 5.67
CA LEU A 170 -21.32 -10.01 4.86
C LEU A 170 -20.85 -10.53 3.49
N LEU A 171 -20.00 -9.77 2.80
CA LEU A 171 -19.59 -10.07 1.43
C LEU A 171 -18.30 -10.90 1.36
N ARG A 172 -17.49 -10.91 2.42
CA ARG A 172 -16.14 -11.50 2.48
C ARG A 172 -15.22 -10.98 1.37
N ASP A 173 -15.43 -9.76 0.95
CA ASP A 173 -14.77 -9.10 -0.16
C ASP A 173 -13.45 -8.45 0.25
N GLN A 174 -12.44 -8.49 -0.67
CA GLN A 174 -11.11 -7.93 -0.43
C GLN A 174 -11.11 -6.41 -0.37
N ALA A 175 -11.96 -5.75 -1.16
CA ALA A 175 -12.02 -4.29 -1.19
C ALA A 175 -12.62 -3.75 0.12
N GLN A 176 -13.69 -4.38 0.63
CA GLN A 176 -14.27 -4.04 1.93
C GLN A 176 -13.30 -4.29 3.08
N GLN A 177 -12.56 -5.39 3.03
CA GLN A 177 -11.49 -5.68 3.99
C GLN A 177 -10.41 -4.58 3.96
N THR A 178 -10.00 -4.15 2.77
CA THR A 178 -8.99 -3.10 2.61
C THR A 178 -9.50 -1.77 3.19
N LEU A 179 -10.74 -1.38 2.89
CA LEU A 179 -11.37 -0.18 3.44
C LEU A 179 -11.43 -0.23 4.98
N SER A 180 -11.83 -1.36 5.55
CA SER A 180 -11.87 -1.52 7.02
C SER A 180 -10.49 -1.37 7.65
N LEU A 181 -9.45 -1.97 7.05
CA LEU A 181 -8.07 -1.87 7.52
C LEU A 181 -7.47 -0.46 7.40
N LEU A 182 -8.00 0.38 6.52
CA LEU A 182 -7.60 1.79 6.42
C LEU A 182 -8.43 2.69 7.36
N LEU A 183 -9.74 2.46 7.45
CA LEU A 183 -10.64 3.32 8.21
C LEU A 183 -10.53 3.15 9.73
N ILE A 184 -10.28 1.93 10.22
CA ILE A 184 -10.14 1.69 11.67
C ILE A 184 -8.94 2.47 12.26
N PRO A 185 -7.72 2.39 11.68
CA PRO A 185 -6.62 3.24 12.15
C PRO A 185 -6.89 4.74 11.97
N SER A 186 -7.56 5.13 10.88
CA SER A 186 -7.92 6.53 10.66
C SER A 186 -8.86 7.05 11.75
N TRP A 187 -9.81 6.23 12.18
CA TRP A 187 -10.66 6.56 13.33
C TRP A 187 -9.85 6.68 14.63
N LEU A 188 -8.98 5.71 14.92
CA LEU A 188 -8.15 5.73 16.14
C LEU A 188 -7.33 7.01 16.27
N ILE A 189 -6.66 7.43 15.19
CA ILE A 189 -5.86 8.65 15.20
C ILE A 189 -6.74 9.91 15.26
N SER A 190 -7.94 9.87 14.67
CA SER A 190 -8.90 10.96 14.71
C SER A 190 -9.44 11.18 16.13
N GLU A 191 -9.79 10.12 16.86
CA GLU A 191 -10.18 10.19 18.26
C GLU A 191 -9.07 10.77 19.12
N TRP A 192 -7.85 10.29 18.92
CA TRP A 192 -6.72 10.82 19.64
C TRP A 192 -6.47 12.31 19.33
N ALA A 193 -6.61 12.72 18.06
CA ALA A 193 -6.43 14.10 17.64
C ALA A 193 -7.44 15.03 18.32
N LEU A 194 -8.71 14.61 18.39
CA LEU A 194 -9.75 15.36 19.09
C LEU A 194 -9.46 15.45 20.60
N ALA A 195 -9.09 14.32 21.23
CA ALA A 195 -8.73 14.27 22.65
C ALA A 195 -7.48 15.10 23.00
N ALA A 196 -6.59 15.29 22.04
CA ALA A 196 -5.40 16.12 22.16
C ALA A 196 -5.71 17.64 22.03
N ASP A 197 -6.95 18.02 21.69
CA ASP A 197 -7.44 19.39 21.57
C ASP A 197 -6.53 20.26 20.68
N ASN A 198 -6.16 19.75 19.52
CA ASN A 198 -5.24 20.39 18.57
C ASN A 198 -3.94 20.92 19.20
N HIS A 199 -3.50 20.35 20.34
CA HIS A 199 -2.21 20.67 20.92
C HIS A 199 -1.09 20.35 19.91
N ILE A 200 -0.08 21.16 19.89
CA ILE A 200 1.04 21.17 18.92
C ILE A 200 1.78 19.85 18.76
N GLY A 201 1.58 18.89 19.62
CA GLY A 201 2.13 17.53 19.47
C GLY A 201 1.46 16.68 18.40
N PHE A 202 0.38 17.15 17.75
CA PHE A 202 -0.36 16.34 16.79
C PHE A 202 0.50 15.90 15.61
N ASP A 203 1.22 16.80 14.97
CA ASP A 203 2.03 16.49 13.78
C ASP A 203 3.07 15.42 14.04
N VAL A 204 3.72 15.49 15.21
CA VAL A 204 4.72 14.52 15.64
C VAL A 204 4.10 13.15 15.90
N TYR A 205 3.02 13.11 16.66
CA TYR A 205 2.34 11.87 16.99
C TYR A 205 1.68 11.26 15.76
N PHE A 206 1.11 12.09 14.87
CA PHE A 206 0.58 11.67 13.59
C PHE A 206 1.66 11.05 12.71
N GLY A 207 2.82 11.68 12.58
CA GLY A 207 3.95 11.14 11.84
C GLY A 207 4.44 9.79 12.40
N ARG A 208 4.54 9.66 13.73
CA ARG A 208 4.89 8.41 14.39
C ARG A 208 3.87 7.31 14.17
N PHE A 209 2.58 7.66 14.32
CA PHE A 209 1.48 6.76 14.05
C PHE A 209 1.51 6.26 12.61
N LEU A 210 1.56 7.18 11.66
CA LEU A 210 1.57 6.86 10.23
C LEU A 210 2.77 5.98 9.86
N PHE A 211 3.96 6.25 10.43
CA PHE A 211 5.16 5.47 10.19
C PHE A 211 5.02 4.03 10.68
N VAL A 212 4.67 3.84 11.96
CA VAL A 212 4.58 2.49 12.55
C VAL A 212 3.49 1.65 11.89
N TRP A 213 2.30 2.23 11.61
CA TRP A 213 1.22 1.55 10.91
C TRP A 213 1.57 1.23 9.46
N SER A 214 2.33 2.09 8.79
CA SER A 214 2.83 1.82 7.45
C SER A 214 3.77 0.62 7.43
N ILE A 215 4.72 0.54 8.36
CA ILE A 215 5.64 -0.60 8.46
C ILE A 215 4.88 -1.89 8.82
N LEU A 216 3.86 -1.81 9.68
CA LEU A 216 2.98 -2.94 9.96
C LEU A 216 2.36 -3.46 8.65
N TYR A 217 1.69 -2.62 7.87
CA TYR A 217 1.00 -3.05 6.66
C TYR A 217 1.94 -3.46 5.53
N LEU A 218 3.11 -2.84 5.39
CA LEU A 218 4.15 -3.26 4.45
C LEU A 218 4.61 -4.69 4.69
N THR A 219 4.60 -5.14 5.95
CA THR A 219 5.16 -6.44 6.34
C THR A 219 4.10 -7.50 6.63
N LEU A 220 2.89 -7.10 7.02
CA LEU A 220 1.86 -8.03 7.48
C LEU A 220 1.30 -8.91 6.35
N PHE A 221 1.06 -8.32 5.17
CA PHE A 221 0.37 -8.96 4.05
C PHE A 221 1.30 -9.45 2.92
N ILE A 222 2.60 -9.60 3.19
CA ILE A 222 3.58 -10.01 2.18
C ILE A 222 3.23 -11.36 1.53
N ASP A 223 2.80 -12.35 2.34
CA ASP A 223 2.53 -13.72 1.89
C ASP A 223 1.04 -13.97 1.61
N THR A 224 0.20 -12.94 1.61
CA THR A 224 -1.22 -13.16 1.32
C THR A 224 -1.43 -13.40 -0.16
N GLU A 225 -2.24 -14.41 -0.49
CA GLU A 225 -2.65 -14.70 -1.88
C GLU A 225 -3.61 -13.65 -2.44
N ARG A 226 -4.24 -12.85 -1.58
CA ARG A 226 -5.19 -11.81 -1.96
C ARG A 226 -4.47 -10.64 -2.62
N ARG A 227 -4.37 -10.67 -3.96
CA ARG A 227 -3.57 -9.72 -4.76
C ARG A 227 -4.00 -8.26 -4.57
N ILE A 228 -5.32 -8.00 -4.53
CA ILE A 228 -5.87 -6.63 -4.39
C ILE A 228 -5.52 -6.08 -3.01
N LEU A 229 -5.83 -6.81 -1.95
CA LEU A 229 -5.52 -6.43 -0.57
C LEU A 229 -4.02 -6.12 -0.41
N ARG A 230 -3.17 -7.06 -0.85
CA ARG A 230 -1.71 -6.91 -0.79
C ARG A 230 -1.23 -5.69 -1.57
N GLY A 231 -1.70 -5.51 -2.82
CA GLY A 231 -1.25 -4.43 -3.69
C GLY A 231 -1.64 -3.05 -3.16
N VAL A 232 -2.89 -2.87 -2.74
CA VAL A 232 -3.39 -1.59 -2.24
C VAL A 232 -2.75 -1.24 -0.89
N LEU A 233 -2.74 -2.17 0.07
CA LEU A 233 -2.14 -1.89 1.38
C LEU A 233 -0.64 -1.64 1.28
N PHE A 234 0.08 -2.42 0.44
CA PHE A 234 1.49 -2.18 0.21
C PHE A 234 1.74 -0.80 -0.42
N GLY A 235 0.99 -0.45 -1.48
CA GLY A 235 1.15 0.83 -2.16
C GLY A 235 0.84 2.03 -1.27
N VAL A 236 -0.31 2.01 -0.58
CA VAL A 236 -0.70 3.08 0.36
C VAL A 236 0.32 3.20 1.49
N SER A 237 0.75 2.07 2.05
CA SER A 237 1.73 2.06 3.15
C SER A 237 3.12 2.50 2.71
N ALA A 238 3.54 2.19 1.48
CA ALA A 238 4.82 2.65 0.94
C ALA A 238 4.83 4.19 0.82
N ILE A 239 3.75 4.78 0.29
CA ILE A 239 3.59 6.24 0.20
C ILE A 239 3.54 6.84 1.61
N ALA A 240 2.74 6.26 2.50
CA ALA A 240 2.57 6.74 3.86
C ALA A 240 3.88 6.66 4.68
N ALA A 241 4.70 5.62 4.51
CA ALA A 241 6.01 5.50 5.15
C ALA A 241 6.98 6.59 4.70
N VAL A 242 7.01 6.89 3.41
CA VAL A 242 7.83 7.99 2.88
C VAL A 242 7.31 9.34 3.39
N ALA A 243 6.00 9.60 3.26
CA ALA A 243 5.40 10.84 3.73
C ALA A 243 5.61 11.06 5.24
N SER A 244 5.42 10.01 6.05
CA SER A 244 5.63 10.10 7.50
C SER A 244 7.09 10.39 7.88
N THR A 245 8.05 9.91 7.09
CA THR A 245 9.46 10.23 7.31
C THR A 245 9.73 11.72 7.11
N PHE A 246 9.09 12.36 6.11
CA PHE A 246 9.15 13.82 5.96
C PHE A 246 8.52 14.53 7.16
N PHE A 247 7.32 14.13 7.59
CA PHE A 247 6.69 14.69 8.80
C PHE A 247 7.57 14.55 10.06
N LEU A 248 8.33 13.45 10.16
CA LEU A 248 9.20 13.20 11.30
C LEU A 248 10.50 14.00 11.23
N LEU A 249 11.00 14.33 10.04
CA LEU A 249 12.26 15.04 9.83
C LEU A 249 12.06 16.54 9.59
N ASP A 250 10.84 17.00 9.29
CA ASP A 250 10.60 18.39 8.93
C ASP A 250 10.56 19.30 10.15
N SER A 251 11.25 20.43 10.04
CA SER A 251 11.32 21.47 11.06
C SER A 251 10.05 22.35 11.19
N TRP A 252 9.01 22.09 10.41
CA TRP A 252 7.71 22.79 10.50
C TRP A 252 7.07 22.71 11.89
N ARG A 253 7.56 21.84 12.74
CA ARG A 253 7.18 21.67 14.15
C ARG A 253 7.34 22.91 15.02
N SER A 254 8.17 23.86 14.61
CA SER A 254 8.55 25.00 15.46
C SER A 254 7.71 26.26 15.28
N TRP A 255 6.73 26.25 14.36
CA TRP A 255 5.99 27.50 14.03
C TRP A 255 4.96 27.93 15.06
N TYR A 256 4.61 27.10 16.03
CA TYR A 256 3.58 27.43 17.01
C TYR A 256 4.15 27.35 18.42
N GLY A 257 4.54 28.50 18.97
CA GLY A 257 5.12 28.68 20.31
C GLY A 257 4.19 28.36 21.50
N MET A 258 3.39 27.32 21.42
CA MET A 258 2.48 26.90 22.47
C MET A 258 2.87 25.55 23.04
N ASN A 259 2.47 25.26 24.28
CA ASN A 259 2.87 24.09 25.07
C ASN A 259 3.07 22.80 24.24
N PRO A 260 4.31 22.32 24.12
CA PRO A 260 4.65 21.26 23.15
C PRO A 260 4.16 19.86 23.53
N PHE A 261 3.50 19.72 24.66
CA PHE A 261 3.12 18.40 25.16
C PHE A 261 1.65 18.33 25.53
N PRO A 262 0.87 17.43 24.90
CA PRO A 262 -0.49 17.15 25.36
C PRO A 262 -0.46 16.59 26.80
N PRO A 263 -1.58 16.62 27.52
CA PRO A 263 -1.71 16.05 28.86
C PRO A 263 -1.18 14.61 28.94
N LEU A 264 -0.71 14.18 30.10
CA LEU A 264 -0.07 12.88 30.29
C LEU A 264 -0.96 11.72 29.82
N HIS A 265 -2.25 11.75 30.14
CA HIS A 265 -3.20 10.71 29.72
C HIS A 265 -3.31 10.63 28.19
N THR A 266 -3.37 11.76 27.51
CA THR A 266 -3.44 11.82 26.03
C THR A 266 -2.15 11.28 25.41
N ARG A 267 -0.97 11.57 25.99
CA ARG A 267 0.30 10.98 25.56
C ARG A 267 0.33 9.46 25.74
N VAL A 268 -0.17 8.96 26.85
CA VAL A 268 -0.24 7.51 27.10
C VAL A 268 -1.15 6.84 26.06
N TRP A 269 -2.33 7.40 25.79
CA TRP A 269 -3.21 6.89 24.74
C TRP A 269 -2.59 6.98 23.34
N GLY A 270 -1.87 8.08 23.05
CA GLY A 270 -1.14 8.22 21.80
C GLY A 270 -0.12 7.09 21.61
N TRP A 271 0.70 6.80 22.61
CA TRP A 271 1.65 5.70 22.54
C TRP A 271 0.97 4.32 22.50
N PHE A 272 -0.18 4.17 23.14
CA PHE A 272 -0.95 2.92 23.04
C PHE A 272 -1.36 2.64 21.58
N ILE A 273 -1.92 3.61 20.87
CA ILE A 273 -2.33 3.43 19.47
C ILE A 273 -1.15 3.38 18.48
N ILE A 274 -0.02 4.03 18.79
CA ILE A 274 1.19 4.02 17.97
C ILE A 274 1.96 2.72 18.10
N ALA A 275 2.11 2.19 19.32
CA ALA A 275 3.02 1.10 19.60
C ALA A 275 2.30 -0.19 19.99
N ILE A 276 1.39 -0.15 20.95
CA ILE A 276 0.80 -1.36 21.54
C ILE A 276 -0.17 -2.02 20.56
N VAL A 277 -1.08 -1.25 19.94
CA VAL A 277 -2.06 -1.80 18.99
C VAL A 277 -1.39 -2.45 17.77
N PRO A 278 -0.45 -1.79 17.04
CA PRO A 278 0.28 -2.43 15.94
C PRO A 278 1.08 -3.65 16.37
N LEU A 279 1.70 -3.61 17.56
CA LEU A 279 2.46 -4.73 18.08
C LEU A 279 1.57 -5.95 18.35
N LEU A 280 0.46 -5.77 19.05
CA LEU A 280 -0.52 -6.84 19.32
C LEU A 280 -1.10 -7.38 18.00
N PHE A 281 -1.44 -6.50 17.06
CA PHE A 281 -1.96 -6.92 15.76
C PHE A 281 -0.94 -7.75 14.97
N SER A 282 0.34 -7.38 15.01
CA SER A 282 1.41 -8.15 14.38
C SER A 282 1.63 -9.52 15.04
N LEU A 283 1.55 -9.58 16.37
CA LEU A 283 1.70 -10.83 17.14
C LEU A 283 0.59 -11.84 16.83
N VAL A 284 -0.65 -11.35 16.71
CA VAL A 284 -1.82 -12.18 16.45
C VAL A 284 -1.86 -12.67 15.00
N HIS A 285 -1.61 -11.78 14.03
CA HIS A 285 -1.77 -12.11 12.61
C HIS A 285 -0.50 -12.72 11.99
N ARG A 286 0.67 -12.20 12.34
CA ARG A 286 1.93 -12.65 11.76
C ARG A 286 3.12 -12.30 12.64
N ARG A 287 3.59 -13.26 13.41
CA ARG A 287 4.75 -13.07 14.31
C ARG A 287 6.02 -12.56 13.61
N LYS A 288 6.19 -12.90 12.33
CA LYS A 288 7.33 -12.39 11.54
C LYS A 288 7.30 -10.86 11.35
N SER A 289 6.13 -10.24 11.29
CA SER A 289 5.98 -8.78 11.19
C SER A 289 6.29 -8.05 12.50
N THR A 290 6.36 -8.75 13.62
CA THR A 290 6.65 -8.16 14.94
C THR A 290 8.03 -7.49 14.98
N VAL A 291 9.05 -8.10 14.34
CA VAL A 291 10.41 -7.55 14.33
C VAL A 291 10.49 -6.19 13.62
N PRO A 292 9.99 -6.01 12.38
CA PRO A 292 10.00 -4.69 11.75
C PRO A 292 9.08 -3.68 12.46
N VAL A 293 8.00 -4.09 13.09
CA VAL A 293 7.15 -3.20 13.90
C VAL A 293 7.91 -2.73 15.15
N LEU A 294 8.60 -3.62 15.86
CA LEU A 294 9.47 -3.25 16.99
C LEU A 294 10.60 -2.31 16.55
N ALA A 295 11.23 -2.59 15.41
CA ALA A 295 12.26 -1.71 14.85
C ALA A 295 11.68 -0.32 14.51
N ALA A 296 10.46 -0.24 13.97
CA ALA A 296 9.79 1.03 13.69
C ALA A 296 9.44 1.79 14.98
N ILE A 297 8.99 1.11 16.02
CA ILE A 297 8.74 1.71 17.33
C ILE A 297 10.05 2.25 17.93
N ALA A 298 11.13 1.46 17.90
CA ALA A 298 12.43 1.89 18.37
C ALA A 298 12.95 3.10 17.57
N PHE A 299 12.75 3.11 16.26
CA PHE A 299 13.10 4.22 15.38
C PHE A 299 12.38 5.52 15.78
N VAL A 300 11.06 5.50 15.95
CA VAL A 300 10.29 6.71 16.30
C VAL A 300 10.54 7.18 17.74
N ILE A 301 11.00 6.29 18.63
CA ILE A 301 11.44 6.65 19.98
C ILE A 301 12.85 7.30 19.95
N ALA A 302 13.75 6.76 19.13
CA ALA A 302 15.13 7.24 19.07
C ALA A 302 15.29 8.58 18.33
N LEU A 303 14.39 8.86 17.36
CA LEU A 303 14.50 10.02 16.49
C LEU A 303 14.58 11.37 17.22
N PRO A 304 13.81 11.67 18.28
CA PRO A 304 13.90 12.94 19.02
C PRO A 304 15.27 13.23 19.62
N TRP A 305 16.06 12.19 19.93
CA TRP A 305 17.44 12.38 20.44
C TRP A 305 18.44 12.73 19.34
N CYS A 306 18.00 12.62 18.09
CA CYS A 306 18.80 12.93 16.91
C CYS A 306 18.43 14.30 16.32
N GLU A 307 17.78 15.17 17.09
CA GLU A 307 17.41 16.52 16.69
C GLU A 307 18.28 17.55 17.43
N ARG A 308 18.60 18.64 16.74
CA ARG A 308 19.17 19.83 17.38
C ARG A 308 18.01 20.74 17.76
N VAL A 309 18.02 21.18 19.00
CA VAL A 309 17.00 22.06 19.55
C VAL A 309 17.65 23.38 19.91
N TRP A 310 17.13 24.48 19.41
CA TRP A 310 17.53 25.82 19.83
C TRP A 310 16.31 26.73 19.95
N THR A 311 16.46 27.76 20.76
CA THR A 311 15.42 28.76 21.00
C THR A 311 15.72 30.01 20.18
N GLU A 312 14.83 30.37 19.27
CA GLU A 312 14.86 31.63 18.56
C GLU A 312 13.94 32.63 19.25
N HIS A 313 14.45 33.84 19.47
CA HIS A 313 13.67 34.93 20.03
C HIS A 313 13.17 35.82 18.88
N TYR A 314 11.89 36.13 18.90
CA TYR A 314 11.31 37.05 17.95
C TYR A 314 10.80 38.34 18.65
N HIS A 315 10.91 39.41 17.91
CA HIS A 315 10.41 40.73 18.32
C HIS A 315 9.47 41.26 17.23
N TYR A 316 8.22 41.41 17.56
CA TYR A 316 7.24 41.97 16.64
C TYR A 316 6.44 43.09 17.35
N GLY A 317 6.76 44.33 17.03
CA GLY A 317 6.22 45.48 17.74
C GLY A 317 6.59 45.49 19.22
N ASN A 318 5.59 45.55 20.10
CA ASN A 318 5.82 45.47 21.57
C ASN A 318 5.77 44.04 22.13
N ASN A 319 5.61 43.04 21.28
CA ASN A 319 5.54 41.64 21.70
C ASN A 319 6.91 40.99 21.56
N TYR A 320 7.44 40.49 22.68
CA TYR A 320 8.61 39.62 22.75
C TYR A 320 8.14 38.20 22.94
N GLY A 321 8.65 37.28 22.15
CA GLY A 321 8.37 35.88 22.29
C GLY A 321 9.59 35.03 21.96
N ALA A 322 9.55 33.76 22.35
CA ALA A 322 10.55 32.78 22.00
C ALA A 322 9.85 31.53 21.47
N TYR A 323 10.36 30.96 20.40
CA TYR A 323 9.91 29.66 19.92
C TYR A 323 11.11 28.71 19.81
N THR A 324 10.84 27.46 20.09
CA THR A 324 11.85 26.41 20.00
C THR A 324 11.84 25.82 18.59
N ARG A 325 12.98 25.87 17.93
CA ARG A 325 13.18 25.25 16.61
C ARG A 325 13.95 23.95 16.75
N THR A 326 13.49 22.94 16.05
CA THR A 326 14.14 21.64 15.99
C THR A 326 14.55 21.34 14.55
N GLU A 327 15.78 20.88 14.34
CA GLU A 327 16.24 20.42 13.04
C GLU A 327 16.88 19.03 13.17
N PRO A 328 16.65 18.13 12.19
CA PRO A 328 17.31 16.84 12.18
C PRO A 328 18.82 17.03 12.00
N ASN A 329 19.61 16.35 12.84
CA ASN A 329 21.06 16.32 12.68
C ASN A 329 21.49 15.19 11.73
N LEU A 330 22.80 15.07 11.46
CA LEU A 330 23.36 13.99 10.64
C LEU A 330 22.98 12.60 11.16
N ILE A 331 22.81 12.43 12.46
CA ILE A 331 22.45 11.16 13.09
C ILE A 331 21.01 10.78 12.73
N ALA A 332 20.09 11.75 12.63
CA ALA A 332 18.72 11.50 12.21
C ALA A 332 18.67 10.94 10.76
N HIS A 333 19.43 11.55 9.86
CA HIS A 333 19.52 11.05 8.47
C HIS A 333 20.19 9.67 8.40
N ALA A 334 21.24 9.43 9.19
CA ALA A 334 21.88 8.12 9.29
C ALA A 334 20.93 7.06 9.87
N LEU A 335 20.09 7.43 10.84
CA LEU A 335 19.06 6.54 11.41
C LEU A 335 18.02 6.15 10.36
N VAL A 336 17.55 7.10 9.55
CA VAL A 336 16.63 6.82 8.44
C VAL A 336 17.27 5.89 7.40
N ALA A 337 18.49 6.19 6.99
CA ALA A 337 19.23 5.34 6.04
C ALA A 337 19.46 3.92 6.61
N GLY A 338 19.82 3.82 7.89
CA GLY A 338 19.97 2.54 8.60
C GLY A 338 18.66 1.75 8.67
N PHE A 339 17.53 2.43 8.88
CA PHE A 339 16.23 1.79 8.86
C PHE A 339 15.86 1.26 7.46
N CYS A 340 16.17 2.00 6.39
CA CYS A 340 15.99 1.52 5.02
C CYS A 340 16.85 0.26 4.74
N VAL A 341 18.11 0.24 5.18
CA VAL A 341 18.99 -0.93 5.07
C VAL A 341 18.43 -2.11 5.86
N PHE A 342 17.89 -1.87 7.07
CA PHE A 342 17.21 -2.89 7.84
C PHE A 342 16.02 -3.48 7.08
N LEU A 343 15.19 -2.64 6.43
CA LEU A 343 14.05 -3.12 5.62
C LEU A 343 14.51 -3.96 4.42
N ILE A 344 15.60 -3.58 3.74
CA ILE A 344 16.20 -4.37 2.66
C ILE A 344 16.63 -5.75 3.19
N TRP A 345 17.41 -5.77 4.27
CA TRP A 345 17.86 -7.01 4.89
C TRP A 345 16.69 -7.90 5.32
N TRP A 346 15.65 -7.32 5.93
CA TRP A 346 14.45 -8.04 6.32
C TRP A 346 13.68 -8.57 5.11
N GLY A 347 13.58 -7.77 4.04
CA GLY A 347 12.98 -8.17 2.76
C GLY A 347 13.68 -9.36 2.13
N VAL A 348 15.00 -9.39 2.16
CA VAL A 348 15.80 -10.55 1.70
C VAL A 348 15.50 -11.77 2.54
N ARG A 349 15.48 -11.65 3.88
CA ARG A 349 15.15 -12.77 4.78
C ARG A 349 13.75 -13.33 4.60
N GLN A 350 12.80 -12.49 4.19
CA GLN A 350 11.40 -12.91 3.93
C GLN A 350 11.15 -13.25 2.47
N ALA A 351 12.18 -13.30 1.61
CA ALA A 351 12.06 -13.51 0.17
C ALA A 351 11.05 -12.56 -0.52
N SER A 352 10.91 -11.33 0.00
CA SER A 352 9.93 -10.35 -0.48
C SER A 352 10.57 -9.32 -1.41
N ARG A 353 10.40 -9.52 -2.74
CA ARG A 353 10.88 -8.56 -3.77
C ARG A 353 10.29 -7.15 -3.56
N GLY A 354 9.03 -7.07 -3.14
CA GLY A 354 8.36 -5.79 -2.89
C GLY A 354 9.05 -4.98 -1.78
N LEU A 355 9.36 -5.64 -0.66
CA LEU A 355 10.00 -4.98 0.48
C LEU A 355 11.45 -4.57 0.18
N VAL A 356 12.19 -5.41 -0.55
CA VAL A 356 13.55 -5.07 -1.02
C VAL A 356 13.50 -3.84 -1.94
N ASN A 357 12.61 -3.84 -2.95
CA ASN A 357 12.45 -2.71 -3.85
C ASN A 357 12.06 -1.42 -3.11
N PHE A 358 11.10 -1.52 -2.18
CA PHE A 358 10.70 -0.38 -1.35
C PHE A 358 11.87 0.15 -0.53
N GLY A 359 12.62 -0.72 0.16
CA GLY A 359 13.78 -0.31 0.96
C GLY A 359 14.86 0.39 0.13
N VAL A 360 15.15 -0.11 -1.09
CA VAL A 360 16.11 0.51 -2.02
C VAL A 360 15.63 1.89 -2.48
N ILE A 361 14.35 2.02 -2.86
CA ILE A 361 13.77 3.30 -3.28
C ILE A 361 13.76 4.29 -2.10
N ALA A 362 13.31 3.86 -0.93
CA ALA A 362 13.28 4.70 0.27
C ALA A 362 14.68 5.16 0.68
N PHE A 363 15.69 4.29 0.57
CA PHE A 363 17.09 4.66 0.78
C PHE A 363 17.54 5.73 -0.20
N GLY A 364 17.27 5.56 -1.50
CA GLY A 364 17.59 6.56 -2.52
C GLY A 364 16.92 7.92 -2.24
N ILE A 365 15.64 7.91 -1.85
CA ILE A 365 14.93 9.13 -1.47
C ILE A 365 15.56 9.77 -0.23
N SER A 366 15.94 9.00 0.78
CA SER A 366 16.57 9.52 2.00
C SER A 366 17.92 10.18 1.73
N VAL A 367 18.74 9.60 0.85
CA VAL A 367 20.01 10.18 0.41
C VAL A 367 19.80 11.46 -0.40
N ALA A 368 18.83 11.45 -1.32
CA ALA A 368 18.48 12.66 -2.09
C ALA A 368 17.99 13.78 -1.18
N TRP A 369 17.12 13.46 -0.21
CA TRP A 369 16.63 14.42 0.76
C TRP A 369 17.77 15.01 1.62
N PHE A 370 18.64 14.15 2.14
CA PHE A 370 19.83 14.61 2.87
C PHE A 370 20.70 15.56 2.03
N TYR A 371 20.90 15.22 0.76
CA TYR A 371 21.67 16.06 -0.15
C TYR A 371 21.03 17.44 -0.33
N PHE A 372 19.74 17.51 -0.61
CA PHE A 372 19.03 18.77 -0.79
C PHE A 372 18.98 19.62 0.48
N SER A 373 18.76 19.02 1.63
CA SER A 373 18.62 19.75 2.90
C SER A 373 19.93 20.19 3.51
N ASN A 374 21.04 19.50 3.24
CA ASN A 374 22.30 19.74 3.96
C ASN A 374 23.51 20.11 3.08
N VAL A 375 23.49 19.73 1.82
CA VAL A 375 24.66 19.81 0.94
C VAL A 375 24.48 20.82 -0.18
N PHE A 376 23.29 20.85 -0.78
CA PHE A 376 23.00 21.61 -1.99
C PHE A 376 23.34 23.12 -1.89
N ASP A 377 22.93 23.75 -0.80
CA ASP A 377 23.15 25.20 -0.61
C ASP A 377 24.61 25.55 -0.31
N LYS A 378 25.42 24.60 0.18
CA LYS A 378 26.84 24.84 0.54
C LYS A 378 27.75 24.93 -0.67
N PHE A 379 27.42 24.28 -1.79
CA PHE A 379 28.25 24.24 -3.00
C PHE A 379 27.82 25.23 -4.09
N GLY A 380 26.76 25.99 -3.86
CA GLY A 380 26.14 26.85 -4.87
C GLY A 380 25.34 26.08 -5.90
N ARG A 381 24.42 26.77 -6.60
CA ARG A 381 23.40 26.11 -7.43
C ARG A 381 23.99 25.26 -8.58
N SER A 382 25.03 25.72 -9.25
CA SER A 382 25.61 25.01 -10.40
C SER A 382 26.36 23.75 -10.00
N LEU A 383 27.27 23.83 -9.04
CA LEU A 383 28.03 22.68 -8.52
C LEU A 383 27.13 21.71 -7.77
N GLY A 384 26.11 22.22 -7.07
CA GLY A 384 25.09 21.42 -6.43
C GLY A 384 24.31 20.55 -7.45
N LEU A 385 23.88 21.10 -8.59
CA LEU A 385 23.20 20.34 -9.62
C LEU A 385 24.11 19.29 -10.29
N ILE A 386 25.37 19.63 -10.55
CA ILE A 386 26.35 18.67 -11.10
C ILE A 386 26.59 17.53 -10.10
N GLY A 387 26.82 17.85 -8.82
CA GLY A 387 27.00 16.85 -7.78
C GLY A 387 25.79 15.94 -7.61
N LEU A 388 24.59 16.51 -7.70
CA LEU A 388 23.35 15.74 -7.68
C LEU A 388 23.24 14.79 -8.87
N GLY A 389 23.57 15.26 -10.09
CA GLY A 389 23.58 14.43 -11.30
C GLY A 389 24.53 13.24 -11.16
N VAL A 390 25.75 13.48 -10.68
CA VAL A 390 26.73 12.40 -10.41
C VAL A 390 26.23 11.44 -9.34
N LEU A 391 25.62 11.96 -8.24
CA LEU A 391 25.05 11.15 -7.17
C LEU A 391 23.95 10.23 -7.71
N PHE A 392 23.02 10.75 -8.52
CA PHE A 392 21.95 9.96 -9.10
C PHE A 392 22.44 8.90 -10.08
N LEU A 393 23.41 9.23 -10.94
CA LEU A 393 23.98 8.28 -11.89
C LEU A 393 24.77 7.18 -11.18
N ALA A 394 25.70 7.55 -10.32
CA ALA A 394 26.52 6.58 -9.59
C ALA A 394 25.69 5.80 -8.55
N GLY A 395 24.85 6.50 -7.80
CA GLY A 395 23.95 5.90 -6.79
C GLY A 395 22.90 5.00 -7.43
N GLY A 396 22.26 5.42 -8.52
CA GLY A 396 21.30 4.62 -9.26
C GLY A 396 21.92 3.34 -9.82
N TRP A 397 23.12 3.43 -10.39
CA TRP A 397 23.87 2.27 -10.84
C TRP A 397 24.23 1.32 -9.69
N ALA A 398 24.74 1.85 -8.58
CA ALA A 398 25.12 1.06 -7.41
C ALA A 398 23.91 0.37 -6.77
N LEU A 399 22.80 1.10 -6.60
CA LEU A 399 21.55 0.57 -6.06
C LEU A 399 20.96 -0.53 -6.94
N GLU A 400 20.94 -0.33 -8.25
CA GLU A 400 20.43 -1.34 -9.20
C GLU A 400 21.33 -2.58 -9.24
N LYS A 401 22.65 -2.42 -9.20
CA LYS A 401 23.59 -3.53 -9.10
C LYS A 401 23.38 -4.35 -7.84
N THR A 402 23.26 -3.67 -6.69
CA THR A 402 23.02 -4.30 -5.39
C THR A 402 21.66 -5.00 -5.37
N ARG A 403 20.60 -4.34 -5.87
CA ARG A 403 19.27 -4.90 -5.97
C ARG A 403 19.25 -6.20 -6.80
N ARG A 404 19.88 -6.18 -7.99
CA ARG A 404 19.96 -7.39 -8.86
C ARG A 404 20.71 -8.52 -8.16
N GLY A 405 21.82 -8.23 -7.49
CA GLY A 405 22.57 -9.23 -6.73
C GLY A 405 21.74 -9.86 -5.59
N LEU A 406 21.00 -9.04 -4.84
CA LEU A 406 20.12 -9.51 -3.77
C LEU A 406 18.96 -10.37 -4.29
N LEU A 407 18.32 -9.97 -5.39
CA LEU A 407 17.22 -10.73 -5.99
C LEU A 407 17.71 -12.07 -6.56
N ALA A 408 18.86 -12.10 -7.22
CA ALA A 408 19.46 -13.34 -7.72
C ALA A 408 19.80 -14.32 -6.58
N HIS A 409 20.31 -13.82 -5.45
CA HIS A 409 20.57 -14.62 -4.27
C HIS A 409 19.30 -15.22 -3.64
N MET A 410 18.21 -14.45 -3.67
CA MET A 410 16.89 -14.95 -3.21
C MET A 410 16.36 -16.06 -4.12
N GLU A 411 16.54 -15.96 -5.44
CA GLU A 411 16.15 -17.02 -6.40
C GLU A 411 16.96 -18.30 -6.21
N GLN A 412 18.27 -18.18 -6.03
CA GLN A 412 19.14 -19.34 -5.75
C GLN A 412 18.77 -20.05 -4.46
N ASN A 413 18.50 -19.30 -3.38
CA ASN A 413 18.11 -19.91 -2.10
C ASN A 413 16.73 -20.58 -2.17
N SER A 414 15.80 -20.03 -2.96
CA SER A 414 14.49 -20.68 -3.14
C SER A 414 14.60 -21.97 -3.97
N ALA A 415 15.41 -21.99 -5.03
CA ALA A 415 15.66 -23.17 -5.83
C ALA A 415 16.34 -24.29 -5.02
N SER A 416 17.36 -23.96 -4.21
CA SER A 416 18.04 -24.94 -3.35
C SER A 416 17.15 -25.53 -2.25
N LEU A 417 16.15 -24.80 -1.78
CA LEU A 417 15.15 -25.28 -0.83
C LEU A 417 14.09 -26.18 -1.49
N GLU A 418 13.79 -25.98 -2.77
CA GLU A 418 12.93 -26.86 -3.56
C GLU A 418 13.62 -28.17 -3.92
N GLU A 419 14.92 -28.13 -4.25
CA GLU A 419 15.71 -29.33 -4.50
C GLU A 419 15.93 -30.20 -3.23
N ALA A 420 15.89 -29.60 -2.06
CA ALA A 420 16.07 -30.29 -0.77
C ALA A 420 14.76 -30.88 -0.19
N ARG A 421 13.62 -30.72 -0.84
CA ARG A 421 12.30 -31.26 -0.47
C ARG A 421 11.89 -32.40 -1.37
#